data_6dae2d15def18ba3b8130d672c92d640
#
_entry.id   6dae2d15def18ba3b8130d672c92d640
#
_cell.length_a   1.000
_cell.length_b   1.000
_cell.length_c   1.000
_cell.angle_alpha   90.00
_cell.angle_beta   90.00
_cell.angle_gamma   90.00
#
_symmetry.space_group_name_H-M   'P 1'
#
loop_
_entity.id
_entity.type
_entity.pdbx_description
1 polymer ?
#
loop_
_entity_poly.entity_id
_entity_poly.type
_entity_poly.pdbx_seq_one_letter_code
_entity_poly.pdbx_strand_id
1 'polypeptide(L)'
;MKRLTLLILPIIAMFVASCEKSHFLPLASGRPYEVLVVMDSVEWKAPHGRALFDVLDTDVPMLPQSERSFRISQCEKKNFDRILNIFRNIILVNIDKTQYTRTRMKFTRDKYAMEQVVLTINSPSKEDFQKFCVDNRQEIVDFLTKMEMNRLVKDLKKENSKVTRELAKQIFDCGVNAPKELTSYKKGKDFLWTSNNTPSGMMSILMYSFPYEGPQIFTKDYLVHKRDSALKANIPGEKPGMFMKTDTLCTVVKPIVVHKEYAMEMRGLWYVENDCMGGPYVSHHRVDTENNRVIVIEGFVYAPEKMKRGMIRRLEGSLYTLMLPEEQYFMEITPGIEEEKKDTLTKENN
;
A
#
# COMPACT_ATOMS: atom_id res chain seq x y z
N MET A 1 56.31 -15.38 38.14
CA MET A 1 56.00 -14.92 36.80
C MET A 1 55.39 -16.00 35.88
N LYS A 2 55.71 -17.30 36.00
CA LYS A 2 55.14 -18.37 35.12
C LYS A 2 53.65 -18.71 35.33
N ARG A 3 53.03 -18.34 36.47
CA ARG A 3 51.60 -18.62 36.73
C ARG A 3 50.65 -17.52 36.21
N LEU A 4 51.15 -16.31 35.92
CA LEU A 4 50.33 -15.20 35.42
C LEU A 4 50.11 -15.31 33.90
N THR A 5 51.08 -15.86 33.17
CA THR A 5 50.99 -16.08 31.72
C THR A 5 50.00 -17.17 31.32
N LEU A 6 49.73 -18.16 32.22
CA LEU A 6 48.81 -19.25 31.95
C LEU A 6 47.32 -18.85 32.06
N LEU A 7 47.03 -17.76 32.78
CA LEU A 7 45.65 -17.25 32.95
C LEU A 7 45.24 -16.26 31.85
N ILE A 8 46.21 -15.65 31.17
CA ILE A 8 45.94 -14.69 30.08
C ILE A 8 45.63 -15.39 28.77
N LEU A 9 46.17 -16.61 28.55
CA LEU A 9 45.93 -17.37 27.30
C LEU A 9 44.47 -17.77 27.08
N PRO A 10 43.65 -18.25 28.08
CA PRO A 10 42.26 -18.56 27.88
C PRO A 10 41.37 -17.31 27.74
N ILE A 11 41.78 -16.15 28.27
CA ILE A 11 41.01 -14.90 28.11
C ILE A 11 41.17 -14.35 26.70
N ILE A 12 42.33 -14.46 26.08
CA ILE A 12 42.55 -14.07 24.69
C ILE A 12 41.81 -15.03 23.73
N ALA A 13 41.72 -16.32 24.05
CA ALA A 13 40.96 -17.29 23.26
C ALA A 13 39.43 -17.04 23.28
N MET A 14 38.89 -16.45 24.37
CA MET A 14 37.47 -16.08 24.45
C MET A 14 37.11 -14.85 23.57
N PHE A 15 38.05 -13.96 23.28
CA PHE A 15 37.79 -12.80 22.43
C PHE A 15 37.84 -13.11 20.91
N VAL A 16 38.40 -14.24 20.51
CA VAL A 16 38.50 -14.60 19.09
C VAL A 16 37.28 -15.42 18.61
N ALA A 17 36.44 -15.93 19.53
CA ALA A 17 35.29 -16.78 19.19
C ALA A 17 33.97 -15.99 18.93
N SER A 18 33.98 -14.65 18.96
CA SER A 18 32.79 -13.82 18.84
C SER A 18 32.80 -12.93 17.60
N CYS A 19 33.16 -13.49 16.45
CA CYS A 19 32.82 -12.89 15.15
C CYS A 19 31.87 -13.82 14.39
N GLU A 20 30.68 -14.04 14.92
CA GLU A 20 29.56 -14.33 14.04
C GLU A 20 29.34 -13.07 13.19
N LYS A 21 29.67 -13.16 11.92
CA LYS A 21 29.23 -12.17 10.91
C LYS A 21 27.71 -12.18 10.90
N SER A 22 27.10 -11.36 11.75
CA SER A 22 25.70 -11.01 11.57
C SER A 22 25.61 -10.34 10.19
N HIS A 23 25.19 -11.09 9.19
CA HIS A 23 24.90 -10.55 7.86
C HIS A 23 23.69 -9.63 8.00
N PHE A 24 23.92 -8.37 8.40
CA PHE A 24 22.88 -7.35 8.32
C PHE A 24 22.55 -7.13 6.84
N LEU A 25 21.32 -7.47 6.48
CA LEU A 25 20.81 -7.15 5.16
C LEU A 25 20.77 -5.63 5.01
N PRO A 26 21.20 -5.07 3.86
CA PRO A 26 21.03 -3.65 3.58
C PRO A 26 19.53 -3.32 3.50
N LEU A 27 19.17 -2.04 3.58
CA LEU A 27 17.81 -1.59 3.25
C LEU A 27 17.55 -1.75 1.75
N ALA A 28 16.32 -2.12 1.39
CA ALA A 28 15.92 -2.20 0.00
C ALA A 28 16.00 -0.82 -0.69
N SER A 29 16.50 -0.82 -1.92
CA SER A 29 16.63 0.36 -2.77
C SER A 29 15.42 0.52 -3.70
N GLY A 30 15.37 1.66 -4.39
CA GLY A 30 14.32 1.97 -5.36
C GLY A 30 13.22 2.87 -4.79
N ARG A 31 12.42 3.42 -5.70
CA ARG A 31 11.32 4.34 -5.36
C ARG A 31 10.05 3.55 -5.03
N PRO A 32 9.12 4.12 -4.25
CA PRO A 32 7.80 3.52 -4.08
C PRO A 32 7.16 3.15 -5.42
N TYR A 33 6.55 1.96 -5.48
CA TYR A 33 5.91 1.40 -6.68
C TYR A 33 6.88 1.16 -7.86
N GLU A 34 8.17 1.03 -7.62
CA GLU A 34 9.14 0.59 -8.61
C GLU A 34 9.29 -0.95 -8.55
N VAL A 35 9.24 -1.59 -9.73
CA VAL A 35 9.28 -3.05 -9.88
C VAL A 35 10.39 -3.41 -10.84
N LEU A 36 11.30 -4.27 -10.42
CA LEU A 36 12.34 -4.86 -11.27
C LEU A 36 11.92 -6.26 -11.70
N VAL A 37 11.76 -6.47 -13.00
CA VAL A 37 11.52 -7.79 -13.60
C VAL A 37 12.85 -8.40 -14.04
N VAL A 38 13.15 -9.60 -13.53
CA VAL A 38 14.34 -10.36 -13.89
C VAL A 38 13.95 -11.41 -14.92
N MET A 39 14.25 -11.14 -16.18
CA MET A 39 13.92 -11.96 -17.34
C MET A 39 14.89 -11.61 -18.47
N ASP A 40 15.26 -12.58 -19.33
CA ASP A 40 16.11 -12.29 -20.48
C ASP A 40 15.44 -11.29 -21.44
N SER A 41 16.24 -10.41 -22.05
CA SER A 41 15.73 -9.30 -22.90
C SER A 41 14.95 -9.80 -24.11
N VAL A 42 15.32 -10.94 -24.69
CA VAL A 42 14.59 -11.57 -25.81
C VAL A 42 13.22 -12.05 -25.33
N GLU A 43 13.18 -12.74 -24.19
CA GLU A 43 11.95 -13.26 -23.59
C GLU A 43 11.02 -12.12 -23.12
N TRP A 44 11.58 -11.03 -22.60
CA TRP A 44 10.83 -9.83 -22.21
C TRP A 44 10.09 -9.15 -23.36
N LYS A 45 10.70 -9.19 -24.56
CA LYS A 45 10.10 -8.61 -25.80
C LYS A 45 9.12 -9.57 -26.48
N ALA A 46 9.18 -10.85 -26.17
CA ALA A 46 8.29 -11.87 -26.71
C ALA A 46 6.86 -11.78 -26.13
N PRO A 47 5.84 -12.41 -26.74
CA PRO A 47 4.44 -12.30 -26.32
C PRO A 47 4.20 -12.58 -24.83
N HIS A 48 4.84 -13.59 -24.27
CA HIS A 48 4.71 -13.96 -22.87
C HIS A 48 5.34 -12.93 -21.91
N GLY A 49 6.48 -12.32 -22.27
CA GLY A 49 7.06 -11.21 -21.49
C GLY A 49 6.22 -9.94 -21.59
N ARG A 50 5.64 -9.69 -22.78
CA ARG A 50 4.69 -8.57 -22.97
C ARG A 50 3.43 -8.75 -22.17
N ALA A 51 2.93 -9.97 -21.98
CA ALA A 51 1.78 -10.24 -21.13
C ALA A 51 2.05 -9.80 -19.67
N LEU A 52 3.22 -10.08 -19.11
CA LEU A 52 3.59 -9.57 -17.79
C LEU A 52 3.76 -8.04 -17.78
N PHE A 53 4.38 -7.48 -18.83
CA PHE A 53 4.47 -6.02 -18.96
C PHE A 53 3.07 -5.37 -18.92
N ASP A 54 2.13 -5.88 -19.70
CA ASP A 54 0.77 -5.33 -19.81
C ASP A 54 -0.03 -5.45 -18.51
N VAL A 55 0.28 -6.45 -17.68
CA VAL A 55 -0.23 -6.55 -16.29
C VAL A 55 0.30 -5.42 -15.43
N LEU A 56 1.60 -5.15 -15.50
CA LEU A 56 2.26 -4.13 -14.68
C LEU A 56 2.00 -2.70 -15.19
N ASP A 57 1.74 -2.55 -16.50
CA ASP A 57 1.43 -1.27 -17.17
C ASP A 57 -0.04 -0.87 -16.97
N THR A 58 -0.55 -1.09 -15.78
CA THR A 58 -1.90 -0.74 -15.37
C THR A 58 -1.93 0.62 -14.67
N ASP A 59 -3.00 1.37 -14.87
CA ASP A 59 -3.18 2.67 -14.24
C ASP A 59 -3.70 2.56 -12.79
N VAL A 60 -3.44 3.60 -12.01
CA VAL A 60 -4.11 3.78 -10.72
C VAL A 60 -5.58 4.09 -10.99
N PRO A 61 -6.53 3.33 -10.40
CA PRO A 61 -7.95 3.53 -10.66
C PRO A 61 -8.45 4.91 -10.24
N MET A 62 -9.38 5.47 -11.03
CA MET A 62 -10.10 6.70 -10.73
C MET A 62 -9.20 7.91 -10.48
N LEU A 63 -8.18 8.07 -11.33
CA LEU A 63 -7.49 9.34 -11.49
C LEU A 63 -8.06 10.11 -12.69
N PRO A 64 -8.08 11.45 -12.65
CA PRO A 64 -8.62 12.25 -13.76
C PRO A 64 -7.78 12.17 -15.04
N GLN A 65 -6.55 11.69 -14.94
CA GLN A 65 -5.66 11.39 -16.05
C GLN A 65 -4.96 10.05 -15.82
N SER A 66 -4.57 9.37 -16.90
CA SER A 66 -3.85 8.09 -16.85
C SER A 66 -2.50 8.26 -16.13
N GLU A 67 -2.30 7.53 -15.06
CA GLU A 67 -1.05 7.46 -14.32
C GLU A 67 -0.75 6.01 -13.94
N ARG A 68 0.34 5.47 -14.49
CA ARG A 68 0.75 4.08 -14.25
C ARG A 68 0.92 3.75 -12.78
N SER A 69 0.42 2.61 -12.36
CA SER A 69 0.57 2.12 -10.97
C SER A 69 2.02 1.86 -10.60
N PHE A 70 2.82 1.33 -11.54
CA PHE A 70 4.20 0.94 -11.29
C PHE A 70 5.19 1.61 -12.23
N ARG A 71 6.44 1.77 -11.76
CA ARG A 71 7.61 1.99 -12.60
C ARG A 71 8.24 0.66 -12.90
N ILE A 72 8.29 0.28 -14.17
CA ILE A 72 8.77 -1.03 -14.60
C ILE A 72 10.20 -0.89 -15.10
N SER A 73 11.10 -1.66 -14.50
CA SER A 73 12.47 -1.86 -14.94
C SER A 73 12.68 -3.34 -15.24
N GLN A 74 13.58 -3.67 -16.18
CA GLN A 74 13.92 -5.05 -16.52
C GLN A 74 15.43 -5.22 -16.49
N CYS A 75 15.88 -6.39 -16.03
CA CYS A 75 17.26 -6.82 -16.20
C CYS A 75 17.33 -8.30 -16.60
N GLU A 76 18.41 -8.68 -17.26
CA GLU A 76 18.72 -10.08 -17.55
C GLU A 76 19.24 -10.81 -16.32
N LYS A 77 19.01 -12.12 -16.20
CA LYS A 77 19.48 -12.94 -15.08
C LYS A 77 20.99 -12.81 -14.84
N LYS A 78 21.79 -12.72 -15.90
CA LYS A 78 23.27 -12.53 -15.80
C LYS A 78 23.69 -11.20 -15.20
N ASN A 79 22.83 -10.17 -15.27
CA ASN A 79 23.06 -8.82 -14.75
C ASN A 79 22.40 -8.58 -13.39
N PHE A 80 21.73 -9.60 -12.86
CA PHE A 80 21.07 -9.52 -11.55
C PHE A 80 22.10 -9.71 -10.43
N ASP A 81 22.87 -8.65 -10.20
CA ASP A 81 23.99 -8.57 -9.26
C ASP A 81 23.63 -7.95 -7.92
N ARG A 82 24.66 -7.63 -7.11
CA ARG A 82 24.49 -7.02 -5.77
C ARG A 82 23.80 -5.67 -5.77
N ILE A 83 23.80 -4.93 -6.86
CA ILE A 83 23.16 -3.59 -6.97
C ILE A 83 21.68 -3.77 -7.26
N LEU A 84 21.34 -4.67 -8.18
CA LEU A 84 19.97 -4.89 -8.62
C LEU A 84 19.18 -5.81 -7.70
N ASN A 85 19.84 -6.73 -7.00
CA ASN A 85 19.14 -7.66 -6.12
C ASN A 85 18.62 -7.02 -4.83
N ILE A 86 19.02 -5.79 -4.50
CA ILE A 86 18.48 -5.04 -3.35
C ILE A 86 17.26 -4.17 -3.70
N PHE A 87 16.73 -4.25 -4.93
CA PHE A 87 15.48 -3.54 -5.30
C PHE A 87 14.33 -3.96 -4.38
N ARG A 88 13.45 -3.00 -4.07
CA ARG A 88 12.35 -3.20 -3.11
C ARG A 88 11.26 -4.15 -3.57
N ASN A 89 10.96 -4.18 -4.87
CA ASN A 89 10.04 -5.14 -5.47
C ASN A 89 10.72 -5.79 -6.66
N ILE A 90 10.87 -7.10 -6.61
CA ILE A 90 11.49 -7.90 -7.66
C ILE A 90 10.51 -8.96 -8.12
N ILE A 91 10.38 -9.15 -9.43
CA ILE A 91 9.70 -10.30 -10.02
C ILE A 91 10.74 -11.18 -10.69
N LEU A 92 10.93 -12.40 -10.17
CA LEU A 92 11.77 -13.42 -10.78
C LEU A 92 10.92 -14.34 -11.63
N VAL A 93 11.24 -14.47 -12.92
CA VAL A 93 10.54 -15.36 -13.84
C VAL A 93 11.41 -16.54 -14.17
N ASN A 94 10.90 -17.76 -13.91
CA ASN A 94 11.55 -19.03 -14.22
C ASN A 94 10.63 -19.89 -15.09
N ILE A 95 11.08 -20.19 -16.33
CA ILE A 95 10.35 -21.04 -17.26
C ILE A 95 11.21 -22.26 -17.54
N ASP A 96 10.78 -23.42 -17.05
CA ASP A 96 11.53 -24.68 -17.21
C ASP A 96 10.58 -25.90 -17.06
N LYS A 97 10.34 -26.61 -18.16
CA LYS A 97 9.47 -27.80 -18.19
C LYS A 97 10.04 -29.00 -17.42
N THR A 98 11.34 -28.99 -17.13
CA THR A 98 11.98 -30.09 -16.40
C THR A 98 11.84 -29.95 -14.90
N GLN A 99 11.67 -28.71 -14.42
CA GLN A 99 11.54 -28.36 -13.00
C GLN A 99 10.09 -28.11 -12.57
N TYR A 100 9.25 -27.63 -13.48
CA TYR A 100 7.90 -27.21 -13.14
C TYR A 100 6.85 -27.96 -13.94
N THR A 101 5.80 -28.42 -13.27
CA THR A 101 4.65 -29.13 -13.88
C THR A 101 3.43 -28.24 -14.05
N ARG A 102 3.39 -27.10 -13.37
CA ARG A 102 2.34 -26.07 -13.46
C ARG A 102 2.88 -24.70 -13.10
N THR A 103 2.24 -23.65 -13.58
CA THR A 103 2.60 -22.28 -13.21
C THR A 103 2.13 -21.99 -11.78
N ARG A 104 3.02 -21.40 -10.98
CA ARG A 104 2.78 -20.98 -9.60
C ARG A 104 3.47 -19.67 -9.30
N MET A 105 2.89 -18.91 -8.40
CA MET A 105 3.40 -17.66 -7.88
C MET A 105 3.58 -17.78 -6.37
N LYS A 106 4.76 -17.41 -5.87
CA LYS A 106 5.10 -17.34 -4.44
C LYS A 106 5.94 -16.10 -4.17
N PHE A 107 5.98 -15.63 -2.94
CA PHE A 107 6.85 -14.53 -2.59
C PHE A 107 7.72 -14.83 -1.37
N THR A 108 8.83 -14.11 -1.26
CA THR A 108 9.76 -14.14 -0.11
C THR A 108 10.01 -12.71 0.34
N ARG A 109 9.98 -12.46 1.66
CA ARG A 109 10.37 -11.18 2.25
C ARG A 109 11.85 -11.16 2.60
N ASP A 110 12.47 -10.00 2.49
CA ASP A 110 13.83 -9.73 2.96
C ASP A 110 14.87 -10.74 2.46
N LYS A 111 14.75 -11.16 1.17
CA LYS A 111 15.66 -12.16 0.61
C LYS A 111 17.09 -11.64 0.48
N TYR A 112 17.26 -10.44 -0.06
CA TYR A 112 18.56 -9.81 -0.31
C TYR A 112 18.70 -8.47 0.44
N ALA A 113 17.60 -7.85 0.83
CA ALA A 113 17.56 -6.57 1.53
C ALA A 113 16.37 -6.52 2.49
N MET A 114 16.47 -5.73 3.56
CA MET A 114 15.36 -5.48 4.48
C MET A 114 14.25 -4.69 3.78
N GLU A 115 12.99 -4.97 4.12
CA GLU A 115 11.80 -4.36 3.53
C GLU A 115 11.61 -4.66 2.03
N GLN A 116 12.28 -5.70 1.55
CA GLN A 116 12.19 -6.18 0.18
C GLN A 116 11.09 -7.23 0.01
N VAL A 117 10.52 -7.28 -1.19
CA VAL A 117 9.64 -8.36 -1.63
C VAL A 117 10.16 -8.92 -2.95
N VAL A 118 10.32 -10.22 -3.01
CA VAL A 118 10.67 -10.98 -4.22
C VAL A 118 9.52 -11.89 -4.56
N LEU A 119 8.79 -11.56 -5.64
CA LEU A 119 7.75 -12.39 -6.21
C LEU A 119 8.39 -13.34 -7.24
N THR A 120 8.25 -14.64 -7.06
CA THR A 120 8.77 -15.66 -7.97
C THR A 120 7.61 -16.30 -8.72
N ILE A 121 7.66 -16.28 -10.05
CA ILE A 121 6.71 -16.96 -10.94
C ILE A 121 7.45 -18.06 -11.65
N ASN A 122 7.08 -19.29 -11.34
CA ASN A 122 7.65 -20.52 -11.93
C ASN A 122 6.64 -21.12 -12.90
N SER A 123 7.06 -21.46 -14.12
CA SER A 123 6.17 -21.99 -15.17
C SER A 123 6.84 -23.11 -15.98
N PRO A 124 6.10 -24.14 -16.43
CA PRO A 124 6.65 -25.18 -17.30
C PRO A 124 6.88 -24.70 -18.74
N SER A 125 6.07 -23.75 -19.23
CA SER A 125 6.19 -23.27 -20.61
C SER A 125 5.94 -21.76 -20.71
N LYS A 126 6.26 -21.17 -21.88
CA LYS A 126 6.03 -19.76 -22.19
C LYS A 126 4.53 -19.48 -22.34
N GLU A 127 3.80 -20.42 -22.92
CA GLU A 127 2.36 -20.36 -23.12
C GLU A 127 1.61 -20.40 -21.80
N ASP A 128 1.99 -21.30 -20.90
CA ASP A 128 1.41 -21.37 -19.54
C ASP A 128 1.70 -20.11 -18.73
N PHE A 129 2.91 -19.56 -18.83
CA PHE A 129 3.28 -18.30 -18.18
C PHE A 129 2.46 -17.13 -18.73
N GLN A 130 2.31 -17.02 -20.06
CA GLN A 130 1.50 -15.96 -20.68
C GLN A 130 0.05 -16.03 -20.20
N LYS A 131 -0.54 -17.23 -20.28
CA LYS A 131 -1.92 -17.46 -19.82
C LYS A 131 -2.06 -17.11 -18.33
N PHE A 132 -1.13 -17.55 -17.50
CA PHE A 132 -1.13 -17.25 -16.07
C PHE A 132 -1.11 -15.75 -15.78
N CYS A 133 -0.27 -14.97 -16.47
CA CYS A 133 -0.21 -13.52 -16.30
C CYS A 133 -1.54 -12.85 -16.62
N VAL A 134 -2.23 -13.28 -17.68
CA VAL A 134 -3.53 -12.74 -18.09
C VAL A 134 -4.60 -13.11 -17.06
N ASP A 135 -4.70 -14.36 -16.68
CA ASP A 135 -5.72 -14.91 -15.78
C ASP A 135 -5.58 -14.34 -14.35
N ASN A 136 -4.36 -14.07 -13.89
CA ASN A 136 -4.06 -13.60 -12.53
C ASN A 136 -3.63 -12.12 -12.49
N ARG A 137 -4.01 -11.34 -13.52
CA ARG A 137 -3.65 -9.92 -13.65
C ARG A 137 -3.91 -9.14 -12.37
N GLN A 138 -5.12 -9.21 -11.85
CA GLN A 138 -5.54 -8.44 -10.69
C GLN A 138 -4.80 -8.88 -9.42
N GLU A 139 -4.54 -10.18 -9.26
CA GLU A 139 -3.83 -10.72 -8.11
C GLU A 139 -2.37 -10.22 -8.04
N ILE A 140 -1.67 -10.18 -9.19
CA ILE A 140 -0.30 -9.65 -9.29
C ILE A 140 -0.26 -8.15 -8.93
N VAL A 141 -1.19 -7.35 -9.49
CA VAL A 141 -1.29 -5.91 -9.25
C VAL A 141 -1.64 -5.62 -7.78
N ASP A 142 -2.62 -6.33 -7.22
CA ASP A 142 -3.05 -6.18 -5.84
C ASP A 142 -1.94 -6.57 -4.86
N PHE A 143 -1.22 -7.66 -5.14
CA PHE A 143 -0.09 -8.09 -4.32
C PHE A 143 0.97 -6.99 -4.20
N LEU A 144 1.48 -6.49 -5.32
CA LEU A 144 2.50 -5.43 -5.33
C LEU A 144 2.01 -4.14 -4.67
N THR A 145 0.74 -3.79 -4.89
CA THR A 145 0.11 -2.62 -4.27
C THR A 145 0.00 -2.78 -2.75
N LYS A 146 -0.46 -3.92 -2.26
CA LYS A 146 -0.57 -4.22 -0.82
C LYS A 146 0.79 -4.21 -0.12
N MET A 147 1.84 -4.73 -0.79
CA MET A 147 3.19 -4.70 -0.23
C MET A 147 3.72 -3.27 -0.09
N GLU A 148 3.47 -2.41 -1.06
CA GLU A 148 3.79 -0.98 -0.95
C GLU A 148 2.96 -0.27 0.13
N MET A 149 1.66 -0.59 0.25
CA MET A 149 0.80 -0.05 1.31
C MET A 149 1.30 -0.45 2.71
N ASN A 150 1.72 -1.69 2.91
CA ASN A 150 2.28 -2.15 4.18
C ASN A 150 3.54 -1.36 4.59
N ARG A 151 4.44 -1.06 3.64
CA ARG A 151 5.61 -0.20 3.89
C ARG A 151 5.19 1.22 4.27
N LEU A 152 4.26 1.79 3.50
CA LEU A 152 3.74 3.13 3.75
C LEU A 152 3.05 3.24 5.11
N VAL A 153 2.24 2.25 5.49
CA VAL A 153 1.62 2.17 6.83
C VAL A 153 2.68 2.11 7.92
N LYS A 154 3.76 1.32 7.71
CA LYS A 154 4.90 1.24 8.64
C LYS A 154 5.60 2.59 8.81
N ASP A 155 5.77 3.34 7.72
CA ASP A 155 6.37 4.67 7.77
C ASP A 155 5.46 5.69 8.45
N LEU A 156 4.15 5.67 8.16
CA LEU A 156 3.15 6.51 8.84
C LEU A 156 3.06 6.24 10.34
N LYS A 157 3.33 5.01 10.81
CA LYS A 157 3.43 4.71 12.24
C LYS A 157 4.63 5.37 12.90
N LYS A 158 5.76 5.47 12.19
CA LYS A 158 6.98 6.11 12.71
C LYS A 158 6.83 7.64 12.75
N GLU A 159 6.23 8.22 11.71
CA GLU A 159 6.10 9.66 11.55
C GLU A 159 4.73 10.04 10.97
N ASN A 160 3.90 10.71 11.78
CA ASN A 160 2.53 11.08 11.41
C ASN A 160 2.12 12.45 11.95
N SER A 161 0.97 12.95 11.45
CA SER A 161 0.35 14.18 11.92
C SER A 161 -0.23 13.99 13.33
N LYS A 162 0.34 14.69 14.31
CA LYS A 162 -0.18 14.74 15.68
C LYS A 162 -1.58 15.34 15.70
N VAL A 163 -1.80 16.37 14.90
CA VAL A 163 -3.11 17.09 14.80
C VAL A 163 -4.20 16.11 14.36
N THR A 164 -4.00 15.39 13.26
CA THR A 164 -4.98 14.41 12.76
C THR A 164 -5.25 13.32 13.80
N ARG A 165 -4.18 12.79 14.43
CA ARG A 165 -4.30 11.71 15.41
C ARG A 165 -5.07 12.13 16.65
N GLU A 166 -4.76 13.29 17.22
CA GLU A 166 -5.40 13.81 18.42
C GLU A 166 -6.88 14.14 18.17
N LEU A 167 -7.18 14.79 17.05
CA LEU A 167 -8.56 15.15 16.69
C LEU A 167 -9.40 13.91 16.32
N ALA A 168 -8.85 12.92 15.63
CA ALA A 168 -9.54 11.66 15.36
C ALA A 168 -9.90 10.94 16.66
N LYS A 169 -8.96 10.89 17.62
CA LYS A 169 -9.23 10.34 18.96
C LYS A 169 -10.29 11.13 19.73
N GLN A 170 -10.21 12.47 19.70
CA GLN A 170 -11.16 13.35 20.41
C GLN A 170 -12.59 13.23 19.88
N ILE A 171 -12.78 13.16 18.55
CA ILE A 171 -14.10 13.25 17.91
C ILE A 171 -14.74 11.87 17.73
N PHE A 172 -13.92 10.87 17.36
CA PHE A 172 -14.41 9.53 16.95
C PHE A 172 -13.97 8.42 17.89
N ASP A 173 -13.09 8.69 18.83
CA ASP A 173 -12.39 7.69 19.65
C ASP A 173 -11.56 6.69 18.82
N CYS A 174 -11.10 7.11 17.64
CA CYS A 174 -10.36 6.32 16.67
C CYS A 174 -8.87 6.67 16.64
N GLY A 175 -8.03 5.67 16.34
CA GLY A 175 -6.62 5.88 16.01
C GLY A 175 -6.43 6.07 14.50
N VAL A 176 -5.64 7.09 14.09
CA VAL A 176 -5.28 7.33 12.66
C VAL A 176 -3.85 7.84 12.56
N ASN A 177 -3.11 7.33 11.58
CA ASN A 177 -1.79 7.85 11.22
C ASN A 177 -1.88 8.48 9.82
N ALA A 178 -1.87 9.77 9.72
CA ALA A 178 -1.89 10.54 8.49
C ALA A 178 -0.53 11.19 8.20
N PRO A 179 -0.22 11.60 6.95
CA PRO A 179 1.01 12.29 6.64
C PRO A 179 1.25 13.49 7.55
N LYS A 180 2.50 13.65 8.03
CA LYS A 180 2.88 14.67 9.04
C LYS A 180 2.56 16.09 8.65
N GLU A 181 2.56 16.38 7.34
CA GLU A 181 2.27 17.70 6.79
C GLU A 181 0.79 18.11 6.86
N LEU A 182 -0.13 17.20 7.23
CA LEU A 182 -1.54 17.53 7.42
C LEU A 182 -1.72 18.20 8.79
N THR A 183 -1.53 19.51 8.83
CA THR A 183 -1.53 20.33 10.07
C THR A 183 -2.69 21.31 10.16
N SER A 184 -3.26 21.72 9.03
CA SER A 184 -4.48 22.54 8.99
C SER A 184 -5.70 21.67 9.21
N TYR A 185 -6.71 22.16 9.91
CA TYR A 185 -7.91 21.39 10.19
C TYR A 185 -9.19 22.21 10.27
N LYS A 186 -10.30 21.55 10.00
CA LYS A 186 -11.65 21.97 10.33
C LYS A 186 -12.36 20.81 11.04
N LYS A 187 -13.03 21.09 12.15
CA LYS A 187 -13.80 20.11 12.92
C LYS A 187 -15.26 20.54 13.07
N GLY A 188 -16.15 19.56 13.17
CA GLY A 188 -17.56 19.72 13.43
C GLY A 188 -18.08 18.61 14.33
N LYS A 189 -19.38 18.53 14.50
CA LYS A 189 -20.01 17.37 15.12
C LYS A 189 -19.88 16.20 14.17
N ASP A 190 -19.27 15.10 14.65
CA ASP A 190 -19.05 13.87 13.83
C ASP A 190 -18.33 14.13 12.49
N PHE A 191 -17.45 15.16 12.48
CA PHE A 191 -16.73 15.59 11.28
C PHE A 191 -15.33 16.11 11.59
N LEU A 192 -14.35 15.68 10.78
CA LEU A 192 -12.97 16.16 10.81
C LEU A 192 -12.45 16.26 9.37
N TRP A 193 -11.83 17.38 9.03
CA TRP A 193 -11.06 17.57 7.81
C TRP A 193 -9.67 18.09 8.18
N THR A 194 -8.62 17.38 7.75
CA THR A 194 -7.23 17.83 7.91
C THR A 194 -6.54 17.91 6.55
N SER A 195 -5.67 18.90 6.37
CA SER A 195 -4.97 19.12 5.10
C SER A 195 -3.59 19.75 5.30
N ASN A 196 -2.76 19.69 4.26
CA ASN A 196 -1.50 20.43 4.19
C ASN A 196 -1.70 21.89 3.71
N ASN A 197 -2.91 22.27 3.34
CA ASN A 197 -3.31 23.62 2.90
C ASN A 197 -2.39 24.24 1.82
N THR A 198 -1.94 23.41 0.86
CA THR A 198 -1.04 23.84 -0.21
C THR A 198 -1.85 24.05 -1.50
N PRO A 199 -1.92 25.27 -2.07
CA PRO A 199 -2.78 25.57 -3.23
C PRO A 199 -2.48 24.70 -4.47
N SER A 200 -1.23 24.35 -4.69
CA SER A 200 -0.78 23.61 -5.88
C SER A 200 -0.63 22.10 -5.66
N GLY A 201 -1.15 21.54 -4.60
CA GLY A 201 -0.99 20.12 -4.28
C GLY A 201 -1.56 19.78 -2.91
N MET A 202 -2.83 20.10 -2.70
CA MET A 202 -3.50 19.85 -1.44
C MET A 202 -3.82 18.37 -1.30
N MET A 203 -3.30 17.78 -0.23
CA MET A 203 -3.67 16.46 0.28
C MET A 203 -4.55 16.64 1.51
N SER A 204 -5.59 15.84 1.63
CA SER A 204 -6.56 15.95 2.71
C SER A 204 -6.96 14.58 3.23
N ILE A 205 -7.13 14.49 4.55
CA ILE A 205 -7.86 13.40 5.20
C ILE A 205 -9.16 13.99 5.76
N LEU A 206 -10.24 13.31 5.44
CA LEU A 206 -11.59 13.59 5.90
C LEU A 206 -12.08 12.42 6.73
N MET A 207 -12.74 12.69 7.85
CA MET A 207 -13.47 11.69 8.62
C MET A 207 -14.86 12.19 8.96
N TYR A 208 -15.83 11.30 8.89
CA TYR A 208 -17.20 11.56 9.34
C TYR A 208 -17.86 10.25 9.77
N SER A 209 -18.98 10.36 10.50
CA SER A 209 -19.75 9.18 10.89
C SER A 209 -21.23 9.38 10.67
N PHE A 210 -21.94 8.25 10.53
CA PHE A 210 -23.39 8.19 10.44
C PHE A 210 -23.90 6.87 11.06
N PRO A 211 -25.19 6.82 11.50
CA PRO A 211 -25.75 5.61 12.10
C PRO A 211 -25.64 4.38 11.18
N TYR A 212 -25.33 3.24 11.76
CA TYR A 212 -25.36 1.96 11.05
C TYR A 212 -26.77 1.37 11.08
N GLU A 213 -27.35 1.18 9.92
CA GLU A 213 -28.74 0.70 9.75
C GLU A 213 -28.80 -0.73 9.15
N GLY A 214 -27.67 -1.47 9.22
CA GLY A 214 -27.55 -2.82 8.68
C GLY A 214 -26.76 -2.90 7.38
N PRO A 215 -26.43 -4.11 6.89
CA PRO A 215 -25.53 -4.31 5.74
C PRO A 215 -26.06 -3.78 4.39
N GLN A 216 -27.38 -3.60 4.27
CA GLN A 216 -28.03 -3.08 3.07
C GLN A 216 -27.63 -1.65 2.70
N ILE A 217 -27.03 -0.89 3.65
CA ILE A 217 -26.56 0.48 3.40
C ILE A 217 -25.29 0.55 2.56
N PHE A 218 -24.56 -0.55 2.40
CA PHE A 218 -23.32 -0.58 1.64
C PHE A 218 -23.56 -0.67 0.12
N THR A 219 -24.40 0.24 -0.38
CA THR A 219 -24.64 0.45 -1.81
C THR A 219 -24.00 1.77 -2.25
N LYS A 220 -23.64 1.86 -3.54
CA LYS A 220 -23.04 3.07 -4.11
C LYS A 220 -23.90 4.31 -3.84
N ASP A 221 -25.19 4.23 -4.12
CA ASP A 221 -26.12 5.37 -4.03
C ASP A 221 -26.24 5.86 -2.58
N TYR A 222 -26.36 4.95 -1.61
CA TYR A 222 -26.45 5.31 -0.21
C TYR A 222 -25.16 5.96 0.29
N LEU A 223 -24.00 5.38 -0.03
CA LEU A 223 -22.70 5.90 0.42
C LEU A 223 -22.39 7.26 -0.21
N VAL A 224 -22.69 7.45 -1.50
CA VAL A 224 -22.58 8.74 -2.19
C VAL A 224 -23.49 9.79 -1.53
N HIS A 225 -24.75 9.43 -1.24
CA HIS A 225 -25.68 10.35 -0.57
C HIS A 225 -25.16 10.78 0.83
N LYS A 226 -24.65 9.85 1.63
CA LYS A 226 -24.07 10.17 2.96
C LYS A 226 -22.82 11.05 2.82
N ARG A 227 -21.93 10.73 1.86
CA ARG A 227 -20.75 11.54 1.57
C ARG A 227 -21.13 12.98 1.19
N ASP A 228 -21.97 13.15 0.17
CA ASP A 228 -22.37 14.47 -0.32
C ASP A 228 -23.10 15.29 0.76
N SER A 229 -23.92 14.65 1.60
CA SER A 229 -24.57 15.29 2.73
C SER A 229 -23.56 15.81 3.76
N ALA A 230 -22.55 15.00 4.13
CA ALA A 230 -21.50 15.41 5.06
C ALA A 230 -20.65 16.55 4.49
N LEU A 231 -20.30 16.48 3.19
CA LEU A 231 -19.50 17.51 2.52
C LEU A 231 -20.27 18.82 2.38
N LYS A 232 -21.54 18.78 1.97
CA LYS A 232 -22.40 19.96 1.85
C LYS A 232 -22.53 20.70 3.17
N ALA A 233 -22.66 19.98 4.29
CA ALA A 233 -22.79 20.55 5.61
C ALA A 233 -21.47 21.18 6.13
N ASN A 234 -20.33 20.61 5.75
CA ASN A 234 -19.05 20.93 6.37
C ASN A 234 -18.02 21.59 5.44
N ILE A 235 -18.13 21.43 4.12
CA ILE A 235 -17.19 21.99 3.13
C ILE A 235 -17.96 22.81 2.09
N PRO A 236 -18.52 23.98 2.48
CA PRO A 236 -19.14 24.87 1.52
C PRO A 236 -18.07 25.44 0.58
N GLY A 237 -18.47 25.75 -0.64
CA GLY A 237 -17.65 26.51 -1.57
C GLY A 237 -17.62 27.99 -1.25
N GLU A 238 -16.96 28.77 -2.11
CA GLU A 238 -16.79 30.22 -1.92
C GLU A 238 -18.11 31.00 -1.98
N LYS A 239 -19.07 30.56 -2.80
CA LYS A 239 -20.36 31.22 -3.01
C LYS A 239 -21.51 30.35 -2.49
N PRO A 240 -22.66 30.95 -2.12
CA PRO A 240 -23.86 30.21 -1.76
C PRO A 240 -24.26 29.18 -2.83
N GLY A 241 -24.55 27.94 -2.42
CA GLY A 241 -24.87 26.83 -3.31
C GLY A 241 -23.68 26.03 -3.83
N MET A 242 -22.45 26.51 -3.68
CA MET A 242 -21.24 25.76 -3.99
C MET A 242 -20.88 24.83 -2.83
N PHE A 243 -20.57 23.59 -3.13
CA PHE A 243 -20.06 22.59 -2.18
C PHE A 243 -19.36 21.46 -2.91
N MET A 244 -18.49 20.76 -2.21
CA MET A 244 -17.81 19.58 -2.73
C MET A 244 -18.82 18.43 -2.91
N LYS A 245 -18.81 17.77 -4.08
CA LYS A 245 -19.75 16.74 -4.50
C LYS A 245 -19.06 15.57 -5.17
N THR A 246 -19.72 14.42 -5.18
CA THR A 246 -19.22 13.19 -5.83
C THR A 246 -19.60 13.17 -7.31
N ASP A 247 -18.63 12.86 -8.19
CA ASP A 247 -18.92 12.44 -9.55
C ASP A 247 -19.39 10.98 -9.52
N THR A 248 -20.71 10.79 -9.63
CA THR A 248 -21.33 9.46 -9.54
C THR A 248 -20.99 8.56 -10.72
N LEU A 249 -20.68 9.10 -11.89
CA LEU A 249 -20.26 8.32 -13.05
C LEU A 249 -18.86 7.76 -12.89
N CYS A 250 -17.96 8.56 -12.29
CA CYS A 250 -16.58 8.21 -12.00
C CYS A 250 -16.41 7.69 -10.55
N THR A 251 -17.38 6.92 -10.04
CA THR A 251 -17.29 6.35 -8.67
C THR A 251 -17.61 4.86 -8.69
N VAL A 252 -16.75 4.09 -8.02
CA VAL A 252 -16.89 2.65 -7.80
C VAL A 252 -16.84 2.32 -6.32
N VAL A 253 -17.56 1.26 -5.93
CA VAL A 253 -17.52 0.70 -4.58
C VAL A 253 -17.16 -0.78 -4.67
N LYS A 254 -16.37 -1.26 -3.71
CA LYS A 254 -16.01 -2.68 -3.62
C LYS A 254 -15.78 -3.08 -2.16
N PRO A 255 -16.12 -4.31 -1.78
CA PRO A 255 -15.76 -4.84 -0.48
C PRO A 255 -14.24 -5.02 -0.38
N ILE A 256 -13.70 -4.70 0.79
CA ILE A 256 -12.30 -4.91 1.15
C ILE A 256 -12.21 -5.50 2.56
N VAL A 257 -11.03 -5.93 2.94
CA VAL A 257 -10.71 -6.37 4.31
C VAL A 257 -9.68 -5.43 4.91
N VAL A 258 -10.02 -4.84 6.06
CA VAL A 258 -9.12 -3.98 6.86
C VAL A 258 -9.09 -4.54 8.27
N HIS A 259 -7.91 -4.83 8.82
CA HIS A 259 -7.72 -5.44 10.13
C HIS A 259 -8.48 -6.78 10.32
N LYS A 260 -8.61 -7.57 9.23
CA LYS A 260 -9.40 -8.82 9.13
C LYS A 260 -10.90 -8.64 9.18
N GLU A 261 -11.40 -7.42 9.30
CA GLU A 261 -12.81 -7.09 9.31
C GLU A 261 -13.29 -6.56 7.96
N TYR A 262 -14.58 -6.72 7.70
CA TYR A 262 -15.22 -6.20 6.51
C TYR A 262 -15.19 -4.68 6.49
N ALA A 263 -14.88 -4.13 5.34
CA ALA A 263 -15.00 -2.70 5.05
C ALA A 263 -15.46 -2.50 3.60
N MET A 264 -16.01 -1.33 3.31
CA MET A 264 -16.34 -0.94 1.94
C MET A 264 -15.38 0.16 1.49
N GLU A 265 -14.64 -0.05 0.40
CA GLU A 265 -13.90 1.00 -0.29
C GLU A 265 -14.84 1.70 -1.27
N MET A 266 -14.85 3.03 -1.25
CA MET A 266 -15.40 3.84 -2.31
C MET A 266 -14.30 4.72 -2.90
N ARG A 267 -14.19 4.74 -4.23
CA ARG A 267 -13.15 5.46 -4.95
C ARG A 267 -13.74 6.15 -6.16
N GLY A 268 -13.34 7.39 -6.41
CA GLY A 268 -13.88 8.13 -7.53
C GLY A 268 -13.27 9.52 -7.70
N LEU A 269 -14.01 10.37 -8.42
CA LEU A 269 -13.70 11.77 -8.58
C LEU A 269 -14.69 12.63 -7.80
N TRP A 270 -14.21 13.75 -7.32
CA TRP A 270 -15.00 14.81 -6.71
C TRP A 270 -14.87 16.10 -7.52
N TYR A 271 -15.85 16.96 -7.41
CA TYR A 271 -15.84 18.29 -7.97
C TYR A 271 -16.58 19.26 -7.02
N VAL A 272 -16.40 20.55 -7.24
CA VAL A 272 -17.19 21.59 -6.54
C VAL A 272 -18.31 22.03 -7.46
N GLU A 273 -19.53 22.01 -6.97
CA GLU A 273 -20.72 22.46 -7.71
C GLU A 273 -20.53 23.92 -8.16
N ASN A 274 -20.69 24.20 -9.45
CA ASN A 274 -20.49 25.49 -10.11
C ASN A 274 -19.05 26.06 -10.01
N ASP A 275 -18.03 25.17 -9.96
CA ASP A 275 -16.60 25.52 -9.98
C ASP A 275 -15.83 24.52 -10.84
N CYS A 276 -14.59 24.86 -11.21
CA CYS A 276 -13.68 23.94 -11.89
C CYS A 276 -12.78 23.12 -10.95
N MET A 277 -12.91 23.26 -9.65
CA MET A 277 -12.17 22.45 -8.70
C MET A 277 -12.65 21.01 -8.68
N GLY A 278 -11.70 20.08 -8.72
CA GLY A 278 -11.99 18.66 -8.66
C GLY A 278 -10.72 17.82 -8.50
N GLY A 279 -10.90 16.52 -8.27
CA GLY A 279 -9.78 15.61 -8.09
C GLY A 279 -10.21 14.20 -7.70
N PRO A 280 -9.24 13.29 -7.46
CA PRO A 280 -9.52 11.95 -6.99
C PRO A 280 -9.77 11.90 -5.49
N TYR A 281 -10.56 10.89 -5.09
CA TYR A 281 -10.71 10.50 -3.69
C TYR A 281 -10.74 8.98 -3.54
N VAL A 282 -10.44 8.51 -2.33
CA VAL A 282 -10.61 7.13 -1.89
C VAL A 282 -11.06 7.15 -0.43
N SER A 283 -12.05 6.34 -0.08
CA SER A 283 -12.57 6.24 1.28
C SER A 283 -12.76 4.79 1.71
N HIS A 284 -12.59 4.53 2.99
CA HIS A 284 -12.95 3.29 3.66
C HIS A 284 -14.11 3.55 4.62
N HIS A 285 -15.12 2.69 4.55
CA HIS A 285 -16.31 2.73 5.41
C HIS A 285 -16.25 1.51 6.31
N ARG A 286 -16.15 1.71 7.62
CA ARG A 286 -16.01 0.65 8.62
C ARG A 286 -17.11 0.76 9.67
N VAL A 287 -17.63 -0.38 10.10
CA VAL A 287 -18.67 -0.45 11.15
C VAL A 287 -18.01 -0.43 12.51
N ASP A 288 -18.30 0.59 13.29
CA ASP A 288 -18.04 0.69 14.73
C ASP A 288 -19.25 0.06 15.45
N THR A 289 -19.10 -1.21 15.82
CA THR A 289 -20.19 -2.00 16.38
C THR A 289 -20.54 -1.57 17.81
N GLU A 290 -19.58 -1.07 18.58
CA GLU A 290 -19.79 -0.60 19.95
C GLU A 290 -20.69 0.63 19.97
N ASN A 291 -20.54 1.53 19.00
CA ASN A 291 -21.29 2.78 18.94
C ASN A 291 -22.41 2.76 17.88
N ASN A 292 -22.67 1.62 17.25
CA ASN A 292 -23.70 1.41 16.21
C ASN A 292 -23.66 2.50 15.11
N ARG A 293 -22.48 2.73 14.56
CA ARG A 293 -22.23 3.73 13.51
C ARG A 293 -21.27 3.23 12.45
N VAL A 294 -21.28 3.87 11.29
CA VAL A 294 -20.23 3.73 10.28
C VAL A 294 -19.25 4.88 10.45
N ILE A 295 -17.98 4.57 10.60
CA ILE A 295 -16.86 5.53 10.52
C ILE A 295 -16.34 5.52 9.10
N VAL A 296 -16.28 6.68 8.48
CA VAL A 296 -15.66 6.90 7.17
C VAL A 296 -14.35 7.65 7.36
N ILE A 297 -13.30 7.13 6.75
CA ILE A 297 -12.05 7.86 6.53
C ILE A 297 -11.81 7.98 5.03
N GLU A 298 -11.52 9.17 4.56
CA GLU A 298 -11.35 9.49 3.15
C GLU A 298 -10.06 10.28 2.92
N GLY A 299 -9.31 9.91 1.89
CA GLY A 299 -8.24 10.72 1.33
C GLY A 299 -8.68 11.36 0.03
N PHE A 300 -8.50 12.67 -0.12
CA PHE A 300 -8.73 13.34 -1.40
C PHE A 300 -7.62 14.32 -1.76
N VAL A 301 -7.46 14.58 -3.05
CA VAL A 301 -6.38 15.42 -3.58
C VAL A 301 -6.95 16.50 -4.48
N TYR A 302 -6.47 17.74 -4.30
CA TYR A 302 -6.58 18.82 -5.26
C TYR A 302 -5.18 19.22 -5.74
N ALA A 303 -4.86 18.94 -6.98
CA ALA A 303 -3.54 19.19 -7.54
C ALA A 303 -3.66 19.46 -9.05
N PRO A 304 -4.11 20.65 -9.45
CA PRO A 304 -4.18 21.01 -10.87
C PRO A 304 -2.81 20.88 -11.52
N GLU A 305 -2.77 20.38 -12.75
CA GLU A 305 -1.58 20.21 -13.59
C GLU A 305 -0.46 19.31 -13.02
N LYS A 306 -0.71 18.60 -11.92
CA LYS A 306 0.26 17.68 -11.30
C LYS A 306 -0.20 16.23 -11.33
N MET A 307 0.79 15.32 -11.33
CA MET A 307 0.57 13.91 -11.11
C MET A 307 0.03 13.66 -9.71
N LYS A 308 -1.05 12.89 -9.60
CA LYS A 308 -1.81 12.70 -8.35
C LYS A 308 -1.57 11.33 -7.70
N ARG A 309 -1.00 10.38 -8.46
CA ARG A 309 -0.74 9.01 -7.98
C ARG A 309 -0.01 8.98 -6.64
N GLY A 310 1.11 9.68 -6.52
CA GLY A 310 1.91 9.68 -5.29
C GLY A 310 1.15 10.25 -4.09
N MET A 311 0.35 11.29 -4.31
CA MET A 311 -0.45 11.93 -3.27
C MET A 311 -1.59 11.03 -2.81
N ILE A 312 -2.40 10.51 -3.74
CA ILE A 312 -3.55 9.65 -3.40
C ILE A 312 -3.11 8.35 -2.74
N ARG A 313 -1.98 7.74 -3.19
CA ARG A 313 -1.43 6.54 -2.57
C ARG A 313 -0.96 6.77 -1.13
N ARG A 314 -0.37 7.93 -0.83
CA ARG A 314 0.01 8.31 0.55
C ARG A 314 -1.20 8.46 1.46
N LEU A 315 -2.27 9.07 0.97
CA LEU A 315 -3.52 9.20 1.71
C LEU A 315 -4.20 7.84 1.89
N GLU A 316 -4.24 7.02 0.83
CA GLU A 316 -4.78 5.66 0.88
C GLU A 316 -4.10 4.80 1.96
N GLY A 317 -2.77 4.92 2.12
CA GLY A 317 -2.05 4.27 3.23
C GLY A 317 -2.57 4.67 4.60
N SER A 318 -3.01 5.93 4.78
CA SER A 318 -3.59 6.40 6.04
C SER A 318 -4.93 5.71 6.36
N LEU A 319 -5.73 5.38 5.34
CA LEU A 319 -7.01 4.73 5.52
C LEU A 319 -6.86 3.34 6.15
N TYR A 320 -5.80 2.62 5.79
CA TYR A 320 -5.47 1.33 6.40
C TYR A 320 -4.96 1.44 7.84
N THR A 321 -4.64 2.65 8.32
CA THR A 321 -4.23 2.87 9.71
C THR A 321 -5.40 3.18 10.64
N LEU A 322 -6.62 3.31 10.12
CA LEU A 322 -7.79 3.57 10.95
C LEU A 322 -8.02 2.42 11.92
N MET A 323 -7.93 2.71 13.21
CA MET A 323 -8.25 1.81 14.33
C MET A 323 -9.54 2.27 14.98
N LEU A 324 -10.55 1.41 14.97
CA LEU A 324 -11.83 1.62 15.64
C LEU A 324 -11.65 1.47 17.17
N PRO A 325 -12.61 1.96 17.99
CA PRO A 325 -12.50 1.91 19.46
C PRO A 325 -12.21 0.52 20.03
N GLU A 326 -12.83 -0.53 19.48
CA GLU A 326 -12.68 -1.91 19.88
C GLU A 326 -11.37 -2.58 19.46
N GLU A 327 -10.64 -1.99 18.52
CA GLU A 327 -9.42 -2.57 17.97
C GLU A 327 -8.19 -2.24 18.81
N GLN A 328 -7.52 -3.26 19.32
CA GLN A 328 -6.32 -3.10 20.16
C GLN A 328 -5.02 -3.07 19.35
N TYR A 329 -4.99 -3.73 18.19
CA TYR A 329 -3.77 -3.91 17.40
C TYR A 329 -4.01 -3.68 15.91
N PHE A 330 -3.09 -2.95 15.31
CA PHE A 330 -3.02 -2.82 13.87
C PHE A 330 -2.59 -4.15 13.23
N MET A 331 -3.31 -4.57 12.20
CA MET A 331 -2.96 -5.76 11.41
C MET A 331 -2.41 -5.38 10.05
N GLU A 332 -1.37 -6.11 9.61
CA GLU A 332 -0.81 -5.95 8.28
C GLU A 332 -1.83 -6.33 7.20
N ILE A 333 -1.81 -5.61 6.07
CA ILE A 333 -2.66 -5.92 4.92
C ILE A 333 -2.20 -7.26 4.34
N THR A 334 -3.09 -8.24 4.33
CA THR A 334 -2.78 -9.60 3.86
C THR A 334 -2.48 -9.59 2.35
N PRO A 335 -1.32 -10.12 1.92
CA PRO A 335 -0.91 -10.10 0.54
C PRO A 335 -1.85 -10.87 -0.42
N GLY A 336 -2.38 -12.00 0.02
CA GLY A 336 -3.23 -12.88 -0.76
C GLY A 336 -2.46 -13.98 -1.52
N ILE A 337 -1.12 -13.94 -1.52
CA ILE A 337 -0.24 -14.94 -2.13
C ILE A 337 0.52 -15.69 -1.05
N GLU A 338 0.89 -16.94 -1.31
CA GLU A 338 1.65 -17.78 -0.38
C GLU A 338 3.07 -17.24 -0.18
N GLU A 339 3.45 -17.03 1.10
CA GLU A 339 4.81 -16.66 1.48
C GLU A 339 5.68 -17.92 1.57
N GLU A 340 6.75 -17.95 0.81
CA GLU A 340 7.77 -18.99 0.92
C GLU A 340 8.66 -18.68 2.13
N LYS A 341 8.65 -19.55 3.14
CA LYS A 341 9.53 -19.42 4.30
C LYS A 341 11.00 -19.49 3.84
N LYS A 342 11.83 -18.62 4.39
CA LYS A 342 13.29 -18.76 4.22
C LYS A 342 13.66 -20.14 4.76
N ASP A 343 14.26 -20.99 3.94
CA ASP A 343 14.96 -22.16 4.45
C ASP A 343 16.02 -21.63 5.43
N THR A 344 15.80 -21.85 6.72
CA THR A 344 16.88 -21.81 7.70
C THR A 344 17.85 -22.87 7.24
N LEU A 345 18.93 -22.45 6.58
CA LEU A 345 20.05 -23.32 6.26
C LEU A 345 20.49 -23.96 7.57
N THR A 346 19.94 -25.11 7.89
CA THR A 346 20.54 -26.08 8.76
C THR A 346 21.91 -26.38 8.15
N LYS A 347 22.95 -25.87 8.82
CA LYS A 347 24.30 -26.39 8.65
C LYS A 347 24.24 -27.87 9.02
N GLU A 348 24.01 -28.75 8.05
CA GLU A 348 24.52 -30.09 8.15
C GLU A 348 26.01 -30.01 7.82
N ASN A 349 26.80 -30.18 8.88
CA ASN A 349 28.22 -30.50 8.80
C ASN A 349 28.38 -31.78 7.99
N ASN A 350 29.20 -31.76 6.99
CA ASN A 350 30.12 -32.82 6.62
C ASN A 350 31.47 -32.20 6.22
#